data_0482edcc62b397b3e813d8bfac6323ed
#
_entry.id   0482edcc62b397b3e813d8bfac6323ed
#
_cell.length_a   1.000
_cell.length_b   1.000
_cell.length_c   1.000
_cell.angle_alpha   90.00
_cell.angle_beta   90.00
_cell.angle_gamma   90.00
#
_symmetry.space_group_name_H-M   'P 1'
#
loop_
_entity.id
_entity.type
_entity.pdbx_description
1 polymer ?
#
loop_
_entity_poly.entity_id
_entity_poly.type
_entity_poly.pdbx_seq_one_letter_code
_entity_poly.pdbx_strand_id
1 'polypeptide(L)'
;MKTKFSLLIFALLFVCSGMMAQDKITIGVIQYDLGDVNKSFKDLHDQGFGSCELNYQKNKFTKDFAEKVKAASKKHNIKVTTVVGVPGSHCVWNFRQGPATIGLVPKEERAEQRRAVSIADPR
;
A
#
# COMPACT_ATOMS: atom_id res chain seq x y z
N MET A 1 39.15 -19.06 -35.31
CA MET A 1 37.67 -19.18 -35.25
C MET A 1 37.17 -19.66 -33.89
N LYS A 2 37.90 -20.44 -33.11
CA LYS A 2 37.45 -20.99 -31.80
C LYS A 2 37.26 -19.94 -30.69
N THR A 3 38.02 -18.88 -30.65
CA THR A 3 37.94 -17.81 -29.62
C THR A 3 36.71 -16.93 -29.75
N LYS A 4 36.28 -16.63 -31.00
CA LYS A 4 35.07 -15.79 -31.21
C LYS A 4 33.79 -16.52 -30.82
N PHE A 5 33.75 -17.84 -30.96
CA PHE A 5 32.59 -18.65 -30.59
C PHE A 5 32.44 -18.76 -29.06
N SER A 6 33.56 -18.86 -28.33
CA SER A 6 33.59 -18.90 -26.88
C SER A 6 33.10 -17.58 -26.27
N LEU A 7 33.44 -16.43 -26.85
CA LEU A 7 33.02 -15.12 -26.39
C LEU A 7 31.48 -14.91 -26.55
N LEU A 8 30.94 -15.46 -27.66
CA LEU A 8 29.51 -15.36 -27.95
C LEU A 8 28.65 -16.19 -26.95
N ILE A 9 29.12 -17.39 -26.58
CA ILE A 9 28.47 -18.23 -25.59
C ILE A 9 28.51 -17.55 -24.19
N PHE A 10 29.65 -16.93 -23.83
CA PHE A 10 29.76 -16.21 -22.55
C PHE A 10 28.83 -15.00 -22.47
N ALA A 11 28.68 -14.25 -23.56
CA ALA A 11 27.76 -13.13 -23.65
C ALA A 11 26.29 -13.59 -23.55
N LEU A 12 25.94 -14.74 -24.19
CA LEU A 12 24.58 -15.28 -24.11
C LEU A 12 24.22 -15.77 -22.70
N LEU A 13 25.16 -16.38 -21.98
CA LEU A 13 24.96 -16.80 -20.58
C LEU A 13 24.80 -15.60 -19.65
N PHE A 14 25.45 -14.48 -19.91
CA PHE A 14 25.32 -13.26 -19.11
C PHE A 14 23.96 -12.57 -19.31
N VAL A 15 23.41 -12.62 -20.52
CA VAL A 15 22.07 -12.09 -20.82
C VAL A 15 20.96 -12.93 -20.17
N CYS A 16 21.11 -14.25 -20.14
CA CYS A 16 20.12 -15.14 -19.48
C CYS A 16 20.08 -14.99 -17.95
N SER A 17 21.19 -14.64 -17.31
CA SER A 17 21.21 -14.43 -15.86
C SER A 17 20.52 -13.12 -15.40
N GLY A 18 20.34 -12.15 -16.31
CA GLY A 18 19.61 -10.90 -16.02
C GLY A 18 18.10 -10.98 -16.13
N MET A 19 17.55 -12.07 -16.68
CA MET A 19 16.10 -12.21 -16.93
C MET A 19 15.32 -12.95 -15.84
N MET A 20 15.96 -13.35 -14.75
CA MET A 20 15.24 -13.79 -13.56
C MET A 20 14.76 -12.55 -12.81
N ALA A 21 13.69 -11.95 -13.29
CA ALA A 21 12.88 -11.05 -12.47
C ALA A 21 12.30 -11.90 -11.33
N GLN A 22 13.04 -12.05 -10.25
CA GLN A 22 12.47 -12.53 -9.01
C GLN A 22 11.47 -11.48 -8.57
N ASP A 23 10.20 -11.82 -8.66
CA ASP A 23 9.15 -11.08 -7.95
C ASP A 23 9.51 -11.13 -6.48
N LYS A 24 10.14 -10.06 -6.01
CA LYS A 24 10.52 -9.95 -4.59
C LYS A 24 9.23 -9.88 -3.80
N ILE A 25 8.99 -10.88 -2.99
CA ILE A 25 7.92 -10.82 -1.99
C ILE A 25 8.19 -9.60 -1.12
N THR A 26 7.28 -8.64 -1.15
CA THR A 26 7.37 -7.45 -0.32
C THR A 26 6.54 -7.68 0.93
N ILE A 27 7.20 -7.65 2.08
CA ILE A 27 6.53 -7.77 3.38
C ILE A 27 5.98 -6.40 3.73
N GLY A 28 4.70 -6.35 4.09
CA GLY A 28 4.01 -5.14 4.53
C GLY A 28 3.39 -5.32 5.91
N VAL A 29 2.98 -4.21 6.50
CA VAL A 29 2.35 -4.16 7.82
C VAL A 29 1.16 -3.22 7.81
N ILE A 30 0.15 -3.51 8.63
CA ILE A 30 -1.00 -2.62 8.82
C ILE A 30 -0.62 -1.54 9.85
N GLN A 31 -0.77 -0.28 9.45
CA GLN A 31 -0.59 0.88 10.32
C GLN A 31 -1.94 1.35 10.86
N TYR A 32 -2.16 1.14 12.15
CA TYR A 32 -3.41 1.53 12.81
C TYR A 32 -3.44 3.01 13.19
N ASP A 33 -2.32 3.56 13.62
CA ASP A 33 -2.20 4.98 13.93
C ASP A 33 -0.87 5.52 13.41
N LEU A 34 -0.95 6.51 12.55
CA LEU A 34 0.23 7.09 11.93
C LEU A 34 0.78 8.29 12.70
N GLY A 35 0.21 8.73 13.83
CA GLY A 35 0.74 9.86 14.60
C GLY A 35 1.48 10.90 13.73
N ASP A 36 2.81 10.87 13.78
CA ASP A 36 3.67 11.57 12.81
C ASP A 36 3.92 10.67 11.60
N VAL A 37 3.30 11.02 10.47
CA VAL A 37 3.36 10.25 9.21
C VAL A 37 4.81 10.04 8.75
N ASN A 38 5.63 11.10 8.75
CA ASN A 38 7.00 10.99 8.26
C ASN A 38 7.87 10.08 9.14
N LYS A 39 7.69 10.16 10.46
CA LYS A 39 8.39 9.29 11.40
C LYS A 39 7.94 7.84 11.24
N SER A 40 6.64 7.58 11.16
CA SER A 40 6.10 6.22 11.00
C SER A 40 6.62 5.54 9.73
N PHE A 41 6.68 6.25 8.61
CA PHE A 41 7.22 5.71 7.36
C PHE A 41 8.74 5.48 7.42
N LYS A 42 9.46 6.36 8.11
CA LYS A 42 10.88 6.14 8.38
C LYS A 42 11.12 4.88 9.22
N ASP A 43 10.36 4.71 10.29
CA ASP A 43 10.48 3.55 11.18
C ASP A 43 10.18 2.24 10.43
N LEU A 44 9.20 2.23 9.52
CA LEU A 44 8.91 1.09 8.64
C LEU A 44 10.08 0.77 7.72
N HIS A 45 10.67 1.79 7.09
CA HIS A 45 11.83 1.63 6.24
C HIS A 45 13.03 1.04 7.01
N ASP A 46 13.32 1.60 8.19
CA ASP A 46 14.42 1.16 9.04
C ASP A 46 14.27 -0.29 9.53
N GLN A 47 13.02 -0.75 9.67
CA GLN A 47 12.68 -2.14 10.00
C GLN A 47 12.70 -3.09 8.79
N GLY A 48 12.95 -2.58 7.59
CA GLY A 48 13.05 -3.38 6.36
C GLY A 48 11.72 -3.69 5.67
N PHE A 49 10.62 -3.02 6.05
CA PHE A 49 9.36 -3.15 5.34
C PHE A 49 9.40 -2.38 4.01
N GLY A 50 8.79 -2.94 2.98
CA GLY A 50 8.68 -2.31 1.65
C GLY A 50 7.30 -1.77 1.35
N SER A 51 6.29 -2.13 2.16
CA SER A 51 4.91 -1.69 1.97
C SER A 51 4.14 -1.59 3.28
N CYS A 52 3.05 -0.85 3.25
CA CYS A 52 2.11 -0.81 4.36
C CYS A 52 0.65 -0.68 3.87
N GLU A 53 -0.26 -1.06 4.74
CA GLU A 53 -1.67 -0.78 4.65
C GLU A 53 -2.04 0.26 5.70
N LEU A 54 -2.90 1.20 5.35
CA LEU A 54 -3.34 2.23 6.27
C LEU A 54 -4.73 1.88 6.82
N ASN A 55 -4.89 1.96 8.14
CA ASN A 55 -6.21 1.85 8.73
C ASN A 55 -6.95 3.19 8.62
N TYR A 56 -8.14 3.17 7.99
CA TYR A 56 -8.95 4.36 7.82
C TYR A 56 -9.45 4.92 9.16
N GLN A 57 -9.24 6.20 9.35
CA GLN A 57 -9.77 6.94 10.49
C GLN A 57 -10.49 8.20 10.00
N LYS A 58 -11.82 8.23 10.12
CA LYS A 58 -12.70 9.28 9.58
C LYS A 58 -12.19 10.71 9.78
N ASN A 59 -11.70 11.01 10.98
CA ASN A 59 -11.29 12.37 11.35
C ASN A 59 -9.87 12.73 10.88
N LYS A 60 -9.07 11.77 10.45
CA LYS A 60 -7.68 11.98 10.03
C LYS A 60 -7.50 11.97 8.51
N PHE A 61 -8.37 11.29 7.76
CA PHE A 61 -8.25 11.17 6.31
C PHE A 61 -8.76 12.44 5.61
N THR A 62 -7.94 13.46 5.62
CA THR A 62 -8.11 14.71 4.88
C THR A 62 -7.22 14.74 3.66
N LYS A 63 -7.45 15.69 2.75
CA LYS A 63 -6.58 15.90 1.59
C LYS A 63 -5.14 16.21 2.02
N ASP A 64 -4.95 17.06 3.03
CA ASP A 64 -3.63 17.35 3.59
C ASP A 64 -2.92 16.11 4.15
N PHE A 65 -3.66 15.25 4.85
CA PHE A 65 -3.12 13.98 5.32
C PHE A 65 -2.69 13.08 4.16
N ALA A 66 -3.49 12.96 3.10
CA ALA A 66 -3.15 12.16 1.93
C ALA A 66 -1.87 12.67 1.24
N GLU A 67 -1.69 13.99 1.14
CA GLU A 67 -0.46 14.58 0.60
C GLU A 67 0.76 14.28 1.49
N LYS A 68 0.62 14.34 2.81
CA LYS A 68 1.68 13.95 3.75
C LYS A 68 2.06 12.48 3.61
N VAL A 69 1.07 11.59 3.50
CA VAL A 69 1.29 10.16 3.27
C VAL A 69 2.02 9.94 1.95
N LYS A 70 1.58 10.57 0.87
CA LYS A 70 2.21 10.46 -0.45
C LYS A 70 3.67 10.94 -0.43
N ALA A 71 3.94 12.06 0.24
CA ALA A 71 5.30 12.58 0.38
C ALA A 71 6.20 11.64 1.19
N ALA A 72 5.71 11.10 2.32
CA ALA A 72 6.44 10.18 3.17
C ALA A 72 6.69 8.83 2.47
N SER A 73 5.68 8.28 1.78
CA SER A 73 5.77 7.08 0.96
C SER A 73 6.92 7.20 -0.06
N LYS A 74 6.93 8.29 -0.81
CA LYS A 74 7.99 8.55 -1.80
C LYS A 74 9.36 8.73 -1.14
N LYS A 75 9.44 9.49 -0.04
CA LYS A 75 10.70 9.80 0.65
C LYS A 75 11.36 8.57 1.25
N HIS A 76 10.58 7.67 1.85
CA HIS A 76 11.08 6.49 2.54
C HIS A 76 10.95 5.19 1.73
N ASN A 77 10.51 5.28 0.47
CA ASN A 77 10.34 4.15 -0.44
C ASN A 77 9.43 3.05 0.15
N ILE A 78 8.35 3.44 0.83
CA ILE A 78 7.33 2.54 1.36
C ILE A 78 6.07 2.65 0.49
N LYS A 79 5.66 1.55 -0.12
CA LYS A 79 4.45 1.52 -0.95
C LYS A 79 3.21 1.38 -0.07
N VAL A 80 2.29 2.33 -0.16
CA VAL A 80 0.94 2.13 0.39
C VAL A 80 0.15 1.26 -0.57
N THR A 81 -0.25 0.07 -0.13
CA THR A 81 -0.94 -0.92 -0.97
C THR A 81 -2.44 -0.82 -0.89
N THR A 82 -2.97 -0.49 0.26
CA THR A 82 -4.41 -0.35 0.48
C THR A 82 -4.70 0.53 1.69
N VAL A 83 -5.94 0.98 1.76
CA VAL A 83 -6.52 1.60 2.95
C VAL A 83 -7.60 0.65 3.47
N VAL A 84 -7.39 0.15 4.67
CA VAL A 84 -8.28 -0.79 5.34
C VAL A 84 -9.16 -0.02 6.33
N GLY A 85 -10.41 -0.39 6.39
CA GLY A 85 -11.37 0.18 7.30
C GLY A 85 -12.64 0.58 6.59
N VAL A 86 -13.68 0.76 7.36
CA VAL A 86 -14.99 1.12 6.83
C VAL A 86 -15.32 2.52 7.30
N PRO A 87 -15.46 3.47 6.38
CA PRO A 87 -15.98 4.77 6.73
C PRO A 87 -17.47 4.61 7.06
N GLY A 88 -17.79 4.64 8.32
CA GLY A 88 -19.16 4.56 8.80
C GLY A 88 -19.22 4.65 10.31
N SER A 89 -20.29 5.24 10.84
CA SER A 89 -20.46 5.45 12.28
C SER A 89 -20.82 4.19 13.05
N HIS A 90 -21.25 3.12 12.37
CA HIS A 90 -21.84 1.93 12.99
C HIS A 90 -21.32 0.62 12.39
N CYS A 91 -20.00 0.50 12.24
CA CYS A 91 -19.42 -0.75 11.78
C CYS A 91 -19.46 -1.80 12.92
N VAL A 92 -20.23 -2.84 12.73
CA VAL A 92 -20.35 -3.96 13.68
C VAL A 92 -19.70 -5.19 13.09
N TRP A 93 -18.62 -5.65 13.72
CA TRP A 93 -17.87 -6.83 13.28
C TRP A 93 -18.48 -8.11 13.89
N ASN A 94 -19.68 -8.48 13.47
CA ASN A 94 -20.26 -9.77 13.77
C ASN A 94 -21.03 -10.34 12.58
N PHE A 95 -21.27 -11.64 12.57
CA PHE A 95 -21.92 -12.33 11.45
C PHE A 95 -23.40 -11.98 11.25
N ARG A 96 -24.09 -11.46 12.24
CA ARG A 96 -25.52 -11.12 12.17
C ARG A 96 -25.76 -9.71 11.63
N GLN A 97 -25.07 -8.74 12.17
CA GLN A 97 -25.29 -7.30 11.90
C GLN A 97 -24.25 -6.73 10.95
N GLY A 98 -23.06 -7.35 10.90
CA GLY A 98 -21.97 -6.91 10.05
C GLY A 98 -22.36 -6.66 8.59
N PRO A 99 -23.03 -7.61 7.91
CA PRO A 99 -23.39 -7.44 6.49
C PRO A 99 -24.24 -6.21 6.19
N ALA A 100 -25.02 -5.74 7.16
CA ALA A 100 -25.86 -4.53 7.02
C ALA A 100 -25.12 -3.22 7.35
N THR A 101 -23.94 -3.30 7.98
CA THR A 101 -23.21 -2.13 8.50
C THR A 101 -21.82 -1.94 7.87
N ILE A 102 -21.35 -2.93 7.11
CA ILE A 102 -19.98 -2.94 6.56
C ILE A 102 -19.99 -2.71 5.04
N GLY A 103 -19.04 -1.94 4.56
CA GLY A 103 -18.83 -1.70 3.15
C GLY A 103 -19.85 -0.76 2.52
N LEU A 104 -20.10 -0.91 1.22
CA LEU A 104 -21.01 -0.05 0.44
C LEU A 104 -22.48 -0.49 0.51
N VAL A 105 -22.83 -1.44 1.38
CA VAL A 105 -24.19 -1.98 1.51
C VAL A 105 -25.17 -0.97 2.11
N PRO A 106 -24.85 -0.27 3.22
CA PRO A 106 -25.71 0.77 3.75
C PRO A 106 -25.83 1.94 2.76
N LYS A 107 -27.05 2.16 2.23
CA LYS A 107 -27.29 3.18 1.21
C LYS A 107 -27.03 4.59 1.74
N GLU A 108 -27.34 4.82 2.99
CA GLU A 108 -27.24 6.09 3.70
C GLU A 108 -25.78 6.56 3.81
N GLU A 109 -24.86 5.63 3.94
CA GLU A 109 -23.44 5.92 4.16
C GLU A 109 -22.60 5.90 2.86
N ARG A 110 -23.18 5.49 1.73
CA ARG A 110 -22.46 5.33 0.46
C ARG A 110 -21.74 6.59 -0.02
N ALA A 111 -22.35 7.75 0.18
CA ALA A 111 -21.76 9.02 -0.25
C ALA A 111 -20.48 9.34 0.55
N GLU A 112 -20.52 9.08 1.85
CA GLU A 112 -19.37 9.26 2.73
C GLU A 112 -18.27 8.26 2.42
N GLN A 113 -18.62 7.01 2.23
CA GLN A 113 -17.69 5.93 1.89
C GLN A 113 -16.98 6.18 0.55
N ARG A 114 -17.71 6.64 -0.48
CA ARG A 114 -17.12 7.04 -1.77
C ARG A 114 -16.15 8.20 -1.61
N ARG A 115 -16.48 9.19 -0.79
CA ARG A 115 -15.61 10.33 -0.51
C ARG A 115 -14.32 9.88 0.17
N ALA A 116 -14.39 8.99 1.15
CA ALA A 116 -13.23 8.44 1.82
C ALA A 116 -12.32 7.68 0.85
N VAL A 117 -12.89 6.85 -0.02
CA VAL A 117 -12.13 6.13 -1.06
C VAL A 117 -11.45 7.10 -2.03
N SER A 118 -12.12 8.16 -2.45
CA SER A 118 -11.54 9.14 -3.38
C SER A 118 -10.40 9.96 -2.76
N ILE A 119 -10.40 10.15 -1.44
CA ILE A 119 -9.29 10.78 -0.72
C ILE A 119 -8.09 9.83 -0.62
N ALA A 120 -8.35 8.53 -0.46
CA ALA A 120 -7.31 7.52 -0.33
C ALA A 120 -6.64 7.17 -1.68
N ASP A 121 -7.34 7.34 -2.81
CA ASP A 121 -6.81 7.10 -4.16
C ASP A 121 -6.95 8.36 -5.04
N PRO A 122 -6.07 9.34 -4.86
CA PRO A 122 -6.05 10.56 -5.69
C PRO A 122 -5.35 10.26 -7.02
N ARG A 123 -6.01 9.55 -7.92
CA ARG A 123 -5.59 9.41 -9.33
C ARG A 123 -5.86 10.67 -10.11
#